data_343035a71ec1e86e2d59c34bf999d998
#
_entry.id   343035a71ec1e86e2d59c34bf999d998
#
_cell.length_a   1.000
_cell.length_b   1.000
_cell.length_c   1.000
_cell.angle_alpha   90.00
_cell.angle_beta   90.00
_cell.angle_gamma   90.00
#
_symmetry.space_group_name_H-M   'P 1'
#
loop_
_entity.id
_entity.type
_entity.pdbx_description
1 polymer ?
#
loop_
_entity_poly.entity_id
_entity_poly.type
_entity_poly.pdbx_seq_one_letter_code
_entity_poly.pdbx_strand_id
1 'polypeptide(L)'
;METNFTFLLSPADAGALEGQVSRALEKRVELASRERMPKLWELTDKLNSVEKAPEDVLGNRRRRRRALGFFCWLLSLALIVPCAMQPRELLWPLIVGAACFVVGSASLWRNAPRLLGAAGLIAGALLCFGALAAREELGVLLWPGIVCVLLGIAGLLKRRFARPSAYDRAAKQLLSRELSPAEAAKLRVSFSDEGMSLTQEDNLAAARSYGYGDFECVVETADLLMPVYAGCVTLLQKKDLLTGTLPELREFLAAHVKYAEVK
;
A
#
# COMPACT_ATOMS: atom_id res chain seq x y z
N MET A 1 -37.65 5.03 -23.54
CA MET A 1 -36.57 6.05 -23.53
C MET A 1 -35.29 5.26 -23.52
N GLU A 2 -34.52 5.31 -24.59
CA GLU A 2 -33.19 4.69 -24.58
C GLU A 2 -32.31 5.47 -23.61
N THR A 3 -31.90 4.84 -22.53
CA THR A 3 -30.98 5.41 -21.56
C THR A 3 -29.58 5.37 -22.15
N ASN A 4 -29.11 6.49 -22.70
CA ASN A 4 -27.78 6.60 -23.28
C ASN A 4 -26.89 7.49 -22.40
N PHE A 5 -25.84 6.89 -21.83
CA PHE A 5 -24.78 7.64 -21.12
C PHE A 5 -23.55 7.76 -22.02
N THR A 6 -23.09 8.95 -22.24
CA THR A 6 -21.98 9.21 -23.18
C THR A 6 -20.84 9.92 -22.47
N PHE A 7 -19.63 9.41 -22.65
CA PHE A 7 -18.38 10.01 -22.20
C PHE A 7 -17.56 10.47 -23.41
N LEU A 8 -16.93 11.62 -23.28
CA LEU A 8 -15.89 12.08 -24.20
C LEU A 8 -14.56 12.03 -23.45
N LEU A 9 -13.64 11.14 -23.85
CA LEU A 9 -12.41 10.93 -23.10
C LEU A 9 -11.55 12.19 -23.10
N SER A 10 -11.13 12.61 -21.92
CA SER A 10 -10.12 13.66 -21.74
C SER A 10 -8.79 13.05 -21.28
N PRO A 11 -7.66 13.72 -21.58
CA PRO A 11 -6.35 13.26 -21.12
C PRO A 11 -6.35 13.14 -19.60
N ALA A 12 -5.85 12.00 -19.08
CA ALA A 12 -5.79 11.76 -17.65
C ALA A 12 -4.54 12.39 -17.03
N ASP A 13 -4.71 13.01 -15.86
CA ASP A 13 -3.56 13.38 -15.03
C ASP A 13 -3.04 12.13 -14.32
N ALA A 14 -1.99 11.55 -14.90
CA ALA A 14 -1.39 10.32 -14.39
C ALA A 14 -0.98 10.44 -12.91
N GLY A 15 -0.51 11.61 -12.47
CA GLY A 15 -0.08 11.83 -11.09
C GLY A 15 -1.22 11.79 -10.08
N ALA A 16 -2.37 12.38 -10.42
CA ALA A 16 -3.55 12.43 -9.56
C ALA A 16 -4.30 11.08 -9.54
N LEU A 17 -4.31 10.37 -10.64
CA LEU A 17 -5.13 9.17 -10.83
C LEU A 17 -4.42 7.85 -10.48
N GLU A 18 -3.06 7.82 -10.42
CA GLU A 18 -2.29 6.61 -10.14
C GLU A 18 -2.79 5.84 -8.90
N GLY A 19 -3.01 6.55 -7.79
CA GLY A 19 -3.47 5.92 -6.56
C GLY A 19 -4.91 5.38 -6.64
N GLN A 20 -5.75 5.97 -7.47
CA GLN A 20 -7.13 5.52 -7.68
C GLN A 20 -7.16 4.29 -8.59
N VAL A 21 -6.39 4.30 -9.67
CA VAL A 21 -6.24 3.15 -10.58
C VAL A 21 -5.64 1.95 -9.86
N SER A 22 -4.62 2.17 -9.02
CA SER A 22 -4.02 1.11 -8.19
C SER A 22 -5.07 0.44 -7.29
N ARG A 23 -5.88 1.22 -6.57
CA ARG A 23 -6.96 0.69 -5.72
C ARG A 23 -8.07 -0.01 -6.51
N ALA A 24 -8.41 0.52 -7.68
CA ALA A 24 -9.40 -0.12 -8.55
C ALA A 24 -8.92 -1.47 -9.07
N LEU A 25 -7.65 -1.60 -9.47
CA LEU A 25 -7.04 -2.86 -9.87
C LEU A 25 -6.98 -3.86 -8.72
N GLU A 26 -6.63 -3.42 -7.52
CA GLU A 26 -6.67 -4.26 -6.31
C GLU A 26 -8.07 -4.80 -6.08
N LYS A 27 -9.10 -3.95 -6.18
CA LYS A 27 -10.50 -4.35 -6.01
C LYS A 27 -10.97 -5.34 -7.08
N ARG A 28 -10.56 -5.16 -8.34
CA ARG A 28 -10.81 -6.13 -9.41
C ARG A 28 -10.26 -7.52 -9.05
N VAL A 29 -8.99 -7.57 -8.60
CA VAL A 29 -8.34 -8.84 -8.20
C VAL A 29 -9.02 -9.44 -6.99
N GLU A 30 -9.45 -8.63 -6.01
CA GLU A 30 -10.25 -9.09 -4.87
C GLU A 30 -11.55 -9.75 -5.35
N LEU A 31 -12.32 -9.11 -6.24
CA LEU A 31 -13.57 -9.66 -6.76
C LEU A 31 -13.34 -10.99 -7.48
N ALA A 32 -12.37 -11.05 -8.37
CA ALA A 32 -12.00 -12.29 -9.07
C ALA A 32 -11.53 -13.40 -8.11
N SER A 33 -10.79 -13.02 -7.06
CA SER A 33 -10.34 -13.95 -6.02
C SER A 33 -11.49 -14.49 -5.17
N ARG A 34 -12.48 -13.65 -4.85
CA ARG A 34 -13.68 -14.07 -4.10
C ARG A 34 -14.47 -15.14 -4.83
N GLU A 35 -14.55 -15.05 -6.16
CA GLU A 35 -15.21 -16.07 -6.99
C GLU A 35 -14.43 -17.39 -7.05
N ARG A 36 -13.10 -17.30 -7.16
CA ARG A 36 -12.25 -18.50 -7.25
C ARG A 36 -12.10 -19.25 -5.93
N MET A 37 -12.11 -18.51 -4.80
CA MET A 37 -11.81 -19.06 -3.47
C MET A 37 -12.81 -18.58 -2.42
N PRO A 38 -14.12 -18.90 -2.55
CA PRO A 38 -15.16 -18.37 -1.65
C PRO A 38 -14.94 -18.77 -0.18
N LYS A 39 -14.50 -20.02 0.09
CA LYS A 39 -14.24 -20.49 1.45
C LYS A 39 -13.13 -19.73 2.17
N LEU A 40 -12.06 -19.36 1.47
CA LEU A 40 -10.98 -18.54 2.05
C LEU A 40 -11.47 -17.13 2.39
N TRP A 41 -12.29 -16.55 1.53
CA TRP A 41 -12.85 -15.23 1.78
C TRP A 41 -13.88 -15.23 2.89
N GLU A 42 -14.69 -16.29 3.00
CA GLU A 42 -15.59 -16.47 4.15
C GLU A 42 -14.84 -16.50 5.50
N LEU A 43 -13.70 -17.21 5.56
CA LEU A 43 -12.80 -17.19 6.71
C LEU A 43 -12.20 -15.80 6.96
N THR A 44 -11.78 -15.11 5.91
CA THR A 44 -11.20 -13.77 6.00
C THR A 44 -12.26 -12.76 6.47
N ASP A 45 -13.47 -12.86 5.96
CA ASP A 45 -14.59 -12.00 6.35
C ASP A 45 -15.00 -12.29 7.80
N LYS A 46 -15.02 -13.54 8.26
CA LYS A 46 -15.22 -13.90 9.67
C LYS A 46 -14.13 -13.33 10.57
N LEU A 47 -12.87 -13.36 10.14
CA LEU A 47 -11.76 -12.76 10.89
C LEU A 47 -11.83 -11.22 10.91
N ASN A 48 -12.30 -10.60 9.84
CA ASN A 48 -12.45 -9.16 9.73
C ASN A 48 -13.74 -8.63 10.37
N SER A 49 -14.78 -9.47 10.49
CA SER A 49 -16.06 -9.13 11.14
C SER A 49 -15.96 -9.15 12.66
N VAL A 50 -14.87 -9.71 13.24
CA VAL A 50 -14.60 -9.53 14.68
C VAL A 50 -14.48 -8.04 14.94
N GLU A 51 -15.38 -7.54 15.79
CA GLU A 51 -15.50 -6.14 16.16
C GLU A 51 -14.12 -5.57 16.51
N LYS A 52 -13.63 -4.70 15.66
CA LYS A 52 -12.30 -4.10 15.86
C LYS A 52 -12.38 -3.31 17.17
N ALA A 53 -11.50 -3.68 18.11
CA ALA A 53 -11.41 -2.95 19.38
C ALA A 53 -11.37 -1.44 19.12
N PRO A 54 -12.04 -0.61 19.94
CA PRO A 54 -12.11 0.84 19.80
C PRO A 54 -10.71 1.41 19.50
N GLU A 55 -10.63 2.45 18.68
CA GLU A 55 -9.34 3.02 18.24
C GLU A 55 -8.46 3.44 19.44
N ASP A 56 -9.06 3.87 20.53
CA ASP A 56 -8.38 4.23 21.78
C ASP A 56 -7.63 3.03 22.39
N VAL A 57 -8.26 1.85 22.40
CA VAL A 57 -7.66 0.62 22.92
C VAL A 57 -6.51 0.16 22.01
N LEU A 58 -6.69 0.26 20.68
CA LEU A 58 -5.65 -0.06 19.72
C LEU A 58 -4.46 0.92 19.81
N GLY A 59 -4.75 2.20 19.99
CA GLY A 59 -3.75 3.25 20.20
C GLY A 59 -2.93 2.99 21.46
N ASN A 60 -3.60 2.68 22.56
CA ASN A 60 -2.94 2.39 23.84
C ASN A 60 -2.08 1.11 23.79
N ARG A 61 -2.58 0.04 23.14
CA ARG A 61 -1.80 -1.19 22.90
C ARG A 61 -0.55 -0.92 22.04
N ARG A 62 -0.67 -0.09 21.00
CA ARG A 62 0.50 0.31 20.18
C ARG A 62 1.49 1.12 20.99
N ARG A 63 1.02 2.03 21.84
CA ARG A 63 1.88 2.86 22.71
C ARG A 63 2.61 2.01 23.73
N ARG A 64 1.93 1.07 24.40
CA ARG A 64 2.53 0.11 25.32
C ARG A 64 3.57 -0.77 24.63
N ARG A 65 3.31 -1.31 23.45
CA ARG A 65 4.27 -2.12 22.69
C ARG A 65 5.52 -1.32 22.29
N ARG A 66 5.35 -0.03 21.95
CA ARG A 66 6.50 0.86 21.65
C ARG A 66 7.32 1.11 22.90
N ALA A 67 6.67 1.42 24.02
CA ALA A 67 7.33 1.67 25.30
C ALA A 67 8.08 0.43 25.80
N LEU A 68 7.44 -0.76 25.77
CA LEU A 68 8.10 -2.02 26.12
C LEU A 68 9.27 -2.34 25.19
N GLY A 69 9.11 -2.18 23.88
CA GLY A 69 10.19 -2.40 22.92
C GLY A 69 11.39 -1.48 23.18
N PHE A 70 11.14 -0.20 23.48
CA PHE A 70 12.18 0.77 23.81
C PHE A 70 12.85 0.46 25.14
N PHE A 71 12.08 0.09 26.15
CA PHE A 71 12.61 -0.31 27.46
C PHE A 71 13.49 -1.56 27.36
N CYS A 72 13.04 -2.61 26.66
CA CYS A 72 13.87 -3.80 26.42
C CYS A 72 15.16 -3.45 25.66
N TRP A 73 15.08 -2.54 24.70
CA TRP A 73 16.23 -2.11 23.92
C TRP A 73 17.25 -1.34 24.78
N LEU A 74 16.78 -0.41 25.63
CA LEU A 74 17.67 0.30 26.60
C LEU A 74 18.28 -0.64 27.63
N LEU A 75 17.47 -1.55 28.20
CA LEU A 75 17.93 -2.55 29.15
C LEU A 75 19.00 -3.45 28.53
N SER A 76 18.85 -3.81 27.26
CA SER A 76 19.85 -4.61 26.55
C SER A 76 21.18 -3.89 26.46
N LEU A 77 21.19 -2.60 26.14
CA LEU A 77 22.45 -1.82 26.11
C LEU A 77 23.08 -1.69 27.50
N ALA A 78 22.26 -1.46 28.53
CA ALA A 78 22.73 -1.39 29.91
C ALA A 78 23.38 -2.72 30.40
N LEU A 79 22.92 -3.87 29.85
CA LEU A 79 23.53 -5.17 30.14
C LEU A 79 24.74 -5.46 29.26
N ILE A 80 24.69 -5.19 27.97
CA ILE A 80 25.73 -5.53 27.00
C ILE A 80 27.02 -4.72 27.28
N VAL A 81 26.89 -3.42 27.62
CA VAL A 81 28.05 -2.53 27.81
C VAL A 81 28.99 -3.05 28.93
N PRO A 82 28.53 -3.29 30.17
CA PRO A 82 29.43 -3.80 31.22
C PRO A 82 29.85 -5.25 30.94
N CYS A 83 28.98 -6.10 30.36
CA CYS A 83 29.35 -7.49 30.08
C CYS A 83 30.36 -7.63 28.95
N ALA A 84 30.42 -6.67 28.02
CA ALA A 84 31.43 -6.64 26.97
C ALA A 84 32.85 -6.36 27.52
N MET A 85 32.94 -5.71 28.67
CA MET A 85 34.24 -5.47 29.35
C MET A 85 34.74 -6.69 30.13
N GLN A 86 33.83 -7.54 30.67
CA GLN A 86 34.17 -8.75 31.44
C GLN A 86 33.36 -9.95 30.97
N PRO A 87 33.58 -10.45 29.74
CA PRO A 87 32.72 -11.45 29.12
C PRO A 87 32.79 -12.84 29.79
N ARG A 88 33.89 -13.18 30.46
CA ARG A 88 34.05 -14.49 31.10
C ARG A 88 33.26 -14.63 32.41
N GLU A 89 33.12 -13.54 33.15
CA GLU A 89 32.41 -13.52 34.44
C GLU A 89 30.92 -13.26 34.28
N LEU A 90 30.54 -12.47 33.24
CA LEU A 90 29.16 -12.00 33.01
C LEU A 90 28.53 -12.60 31.78
N LEU A 91 28.81 -13.88 31.49
CA LEU A 91 28.34 -14.55 30.28
C LEU A 91 26.80 -14.67 30.23
N TRP A 92 26.14 -14.99 31.34
CA TRP A 92 24.69 -15.08 31.42
C TRP A 92 23.97 -13.73 31.20
N PRO A 93 24.34 -12.65 31.86
CA PRO A 93 23.81 -11.30 31.59
C PRO A 93 24.07 -10.86 30.15
N LEU A 94 25.18 -11.24 29.52
CA LEU A 94 25.47 -10.94 28.12
C LEU A 94 24.48 -11.64 27.18
N ILE A 95 24.17 -12.91 27.41
CA ILE A 95 23.17 -13.66 26.61
C ILE A 95 21.79 -13.04 26.75
N VAL A 96 21.37 -12.71 27.98
CA VAL A 96 20.09 -12.06 28.25
C VAL A 96 20.04 -10.68 27.59
N GLY A 97 21.10 -9.90 27.68
CA GLY A 97 21.23 -8.60 27.01
C GLY A 97 21.11 -8.71 25.49
N ALA A 98 21.78 -9.68 24.88
CA ALA A 98 21.70 -9.95 23.44
C ALA A 98 20.27 -10.35 23.01
N ALA A 99 19.62 -11.22 23.76
CA ALA A 99 18.22 -11.62 23.50
C ALA A 99 17.26 -10.41 23.60
N CYS A 100 17.40 -9.60 24.65
CA CYS A 100 16.61 -8.36 24.82
C CYS A 100 16.88 -7.35 23.69
N PHE A 101 18.11 -7.27 23.18
CA PHE A 101 18.47 -6.42 22.05
C PHE A 101 17.74 -6.85 20.77
N VAL A 102 17.74 -8.13 20.46
CA VAL A 102 17.05 -8.68 19.30
C VAL A 102 15.53 -8.45 19.39
N VAL A 103 14.93 -8.80 20.53
CA VAL A 103 13.48 -8.62 20.75
C VAL A 103 13.08 -7.14 20.72
N GLY A 104 13.83 -6.29 21.43
CA GLY A 104 13.60 -4.84 21.46
C GLY A 104 13.73 -4.21 20.08
N SER A 105 14.80 -4.53 19.35
CA SER A 105 15.05 -4.05 17.98
C SER A 105 13.94 -4.52 17.01
N ALA A 106 13.54 -5.79 17.05
CA ALA A 106 12.48 -6.34 16.21
C ALA A 106 11.11 -5.68 16.51
N SER A 107 10.82 -5.45 17.80
CA SER A 107 9.60 -4.77 18.23
C SER A 107 9.55 -3.31 17.75
N LEU A 108 10.64 -2.58 17.90
CA LEU A 108 10.76 -1.19 17.43
C LEU A 108 10.77 -1.09 15.91
N TRP A 109 11.46 -2.01 15.23
CA TRP A 109 11.47 -2.10 13.76
C TRP A 109 10.06 -2.23 13.18
N ARG A 110 9.22 -3.03 13.82
CA ARG A 110 7.82 -3.22 13.39
C ARG A 110 6.91 -2.05 13.73
N ASN A 111 7.04 -1.49 14.95
CA ASN A 111 6.06 -0.55 15.50
C ASN A 111 6.51 0.91 15.47
N ALA A 112 7.82 1.19 15.50
CA ALA A 112 8.39 2.54 15.55
C ALA A 112 9.79 2.61 14.93
N PRO A 113 9.96 2.37 13.61
CA PRO A 113 11.28 2.33 12.96
C PRO A 113 12.04 3.65 13.07
N ARG A 114 11.34 4.79 13.09
CA ARG A 114 11.99 6.10 13.30
C ARG A 114 12.59 6.25 14.69
N LEU A 115 11.90 5.74 15.73
CA LEU A 115 12.41 5.76 17.09
C LEU A 115 13.66 4.88 17.21
N LEU A 116 13.62 3.68 16.64
CA LEU A 116 14.81 2.81 16.55
C LEU A 116 15.93 3.50 15.78
N GLY A 117 15.60 4.18 14.67
CA GLY A 117 16.55 4.93 13.87
C GLY A 117 17.29 6.00 14.67
N ALA A 118 16.55 6.89 15.32
CA ALA A 118 17.15 7.96 16.12
C ALA A 118 17.92 7.42 17.33
N ALA A 119 17.31 6.53 18.12
CA ALA A 119 17.95 5.95 19.29
C ALA A 119 19.19 5.13 18.93
N GLY A 120 19.13 4.34 17.84
CA GLY A 120 20.26 3.55 17.37
C GLY A 120 21.44 4.41 16.91
N LEU A 121 21.18 5.52 16.22
CA LEU A 121 22.23 6.44 15.81
C LEU A 121 22.89 7.13 17.03
N ILE A 122 22.09 7.63 17.97
CA ILE A 122 22.61 8.30 19.16
C ILE A 122 23.44 7.32 20.01
N ALA A 123 22.86 6.17 20.34
CA ALA A 123 23.56 5.17 21.15
C ALA A 123 24.81 4.61 20.44
N GLY A 124 24.69 4.32 19.14
CA GLY A 124 25.81 3.84 18.34
C GLY A 124 26.92 4.86 18.21
N ALA A 125 26.60 6.14 18.03
CA ALA A 125 27.62 7.21 18.02
C ALA A 125 28.32 7.35 19.37
N LEU A 126 27.59 7.30 20.49
CA LEU A 126 28.17 7.36 21.83
C LEU A 126 29.09 6.17 22.12
N LEU A 127 28.66 4.94 21.75
CA LEU A 127 29.48 3.73 21.92
C LEU A 127 30.75 3.77 21.06
N CYS A 128 30.64 4.20 19.80
CA CYS A 128 31.79 4.32 18.92
C CYS A 128 32.75 5.40 19.41
N PHE A 129 32.24 6.56 19.86
CA PHE A 129 33.05 7.63 20.39
C PHE A 129 33.78 7.20 21.67
N GLY A 130 33.08 6.55 22.61
CA GLY A 130 33.69 6.00 23.83
C GLY A 130 34.79 4.97 23.53
N ALA A 131 34.52 4.06 22.56
CA ALA A 131 35.50 3.05 22.15
C ALA A 131 36.76 3.66 21.48
N LEU A 132 36.62 4.79 20.80
CA LEU A 132 37.75 5.49 20.19
C LEU A 132 38.55 6.33 21.23
N ALA A 133 37.84 6.94 22.18
CA ALA A 133 38.48 7.78 23.22
C ALA A 133 39.30 6.95 24.22
N ALA A 134 38.84 5.76 24.57
CA ALA A 134 39.51 4.85 25.50
C ALA A 134 39.72 3.47 24.86
N ARG A 135 40.52 3.43 23.80
CA ARG A 135 40.66 2.26 22.91
C ARG A 135 41.20 1.02 23.63
N GLU A 136 42.07 1.17 24.60
CA GLU A 136 42.66 0.05 25.34
C GLU A 136 41.64 -0.64 26.26
N GLU A 137 40.73 0.12 26.88
CA GLU A 137 39.75 -0.40 27.83
C GLU A 137 38.38 -0.69 27.16
N LEU A 138 37.94 0.18 26.25
CA LEU A 138 36.60 0.17 25.66
C LEU A 138 36.56 -0.25 24.20
N GLY A 139 37.66 -0.70 23.59
CA GLY A 139 37.75 -1.04 22.18
C GLY A 139 36.71 -2.13 21.74
N VAL A 140 36.36 -3.02 22.67
CA VAL A 140 35.34 -4.07 22.42
C VAL A 140 33.94 -3.48 22.11
N LEU A 141 33.64 -2.27 22.64
CA LEU A 141 32.34 -1.59 22.43
C LEU A 141 32.14 -1.05 21.00
N LEU A 142 33.23 -1.03 20.20
CA LEU A 142 33.14 -0.60 18.80
C LEU A 142 32.15 -1.45 17.99
N TRP A 143 32.15 -2.77 18.20
CA TRP A 143 31.25 -3.69 17.48
C TRP A 143 29.78 -3.44 17.76
N PRO A 144 29.29 -3.43 19.01
CA PRO A 144 27.91 -3.10 19.30
C PRO A 144 27.57 -1.65 18.87
N GLY A 145 28.52 -0.72 18.94
CA GLY A 145 28.32 0.63 18.40
C GLY A 145 28.03 0.64 16.90
N ILE A 146 28.83 -0.05 16.10
CA ILE A 146 28.61 -0.18 14.64
C ILE A 146 27.25 -0.81 14.35
N VAL A 147 26.90 -1.90 15.05
CA VAL A 147 25.60 -2.57 14.87
C VAL A 147 24.43 -1.61 15.15
N CYS A 148 24.52 -0.82 16.23
CA CYS A 148 23.52 0.19 16.56
C CYS A 148 23.39 1.26 15.48
N VAL A 149 24.51 1.76 14.93
CA VAL A 149 24.52 2.73 13.83
C VAL A 149 23.87 2.15 12.58
N LEU A 150 24.22 0.94 12.18
CA LEU A 150 23.64 0.27 11.01
C LEU A 150 22.13 0.05 11.15
N LEU A 151 21.67 -0.42 12.32
CA LEU A 151 20.25 -0.54 12.63
C LEU A 151 19.55 0.82 12.64
N GLY A 152 20.23 1.85 13.12
CA GLY A 152 19.74 3.22 13.14
C GLY A 152 19.50 3.74 11.72
N ILE A 153 20.49 3.63 10.84
CA ILE A 153 20.40 4.02 9.43
C ILE A 153 19.28 3.23 8.73
N ALA A 154 19.27 1.91 8.89
CA ALA A 154 18.24 1.04 8.29
C ALA A 154 16.83 1.39 8.77
N GLY A 155 16.64 1.73 10.06
CA GLY A 155 15.38 2.15 10.64
C GLY A 155 14.85 3.47 10.04
N LEU A 156 15.74 4.43 9.77
CA LEU A 156 15.38 5.69 9.12
C LEU A 156 15.05 5.50 7.63
N LEU A 157 15.81 4.65 6.94
CA LEU A 157 15.66 4.39 5.50
C LEU A 157 14.46 3.49 5.17
N LYS A 158 13.97 2.70 6.12
CA LYS A 158 12.87 1.73 5.90
C LYS A 158 11.67 2.31 5.14
N ARG A 159 11.32 3.56 5.39
CA ARG A 159 10.17 4.22 4.74
C ARG A 159 10.47 4.68 3.31
N ARG A 160 11.75 4.94 2.98
CA ARG A 160 12.15 5.33 1.61
C ARG A 160 12.19 4.14 0.65
N PHE A 161 12.35 2.92 1.17
CA PHE A 161 12.39 1.68 0.40
C PHE A 161 11.07 0.89 0.44
N ALA A 162 9.95 1.53 0.79
CA ALA A 162 8.64 0.92 0.56
C ALA A 162 8.52 0.67 -0.95
N ARG A 163 8.65 -0.59 -1.34
CA ARG A 163 8.54 -0.99 -2.75
C ARG A 163 7.13 -0.68 -3.21
N PRO A 164 6.95 -0.02 -4.38
CA PRO A 164 5.64 0.19 -4.96
C PRO A 164 4.96 -1.17 -5.13
N SER A 165 3.68 -1.23 -4.84
CA SER A 165 2.89 -2.45 -4.99
C SER A 165 2.90 -2.93 -6.45
N ALA A 166 2.54 -4.18 -6.69
CA ALA A 166 2.38 -4.67 -8.06
C ALA A 166 1.28 -3.87 -8.79
N TYR A 167 0.26 -3.45 -8.05
CA TYR A 167 -0.85 -2.63 -8.55
C TYR A 167 -0.41 -1.21 -8.91
N ASP A 168 0.50 -0.58 -8.15
CA ASP A 168 1.05 0.74 -8.48
C ASP A 168 1.83 0.70 -9.80
N ARG A 169 2.60 -0.39 -10.02
CA ARG A 169 3.32 -0.57 -11.29
C ARG A 169 2.36 -0.81 -12.45
N ALA A 170 1.32 -1.62 -12.25
CA ALA A 170 0.29 -1.85 -13.26
C ALA A 170 -0.49 -0.57 -13.57
N ALA A 171 -0.83 0.23 -12.56
CA ALA A 171 -1.48 1.52 -12.73
C ALA A 171 -0.64 2.49 -13.55
N LYS A 172 0.67 2.58 -13.27
CA LYS A 172 1.60 3.38 -14.08
C LYS A 172 1.67 2.91 -15.53
N GLN A 173 1.71 1.60 -15.75
CA GLN A 173 1.74 1.04 -17.10
C GLN A 173 0.44 1.31 -17.87
N LEU A 174 -0.72 1.24 -17.21
CA LEU A 174 -2.01 1.57 -17.84
C LEU A 174 -2.05 3.06 -18.21
N LEU A 175 -1.70 3.95 -17.28
CA LEU A 175 -1.69 5.39 -17.51
C LEU A 175 -0.62 5.80 -18.54
N SER A 176 0.50 5.08 -18.64
CA SER A 176 1.52 5.36 -19.67
C SER A 176 1.14 4.86 -21.06
N ARG A 177 0.15 3.95 -21.17
CA ARG A 177 -0.39 3.46 -22.45
C ARG A 177 -1.60 4.27 -22.93
N GLU A 178 -2.00 5.29 -22.18
CA GLU A 178 -3.08 6.14 -22.60
C GLU A 178 -2.77 6.79 -23.96
N LEU A 179 -3.84 6.92 -24.72
CA LEU A 179 -3.84 7.58 -26.03
C LEU A 179 -3.24 8.98 -25.91
N SER A 180 -2.61 9.44 -26.99
CA SER A 180 -2.19 10.85 -27.03
C SER A 180 -3.39 11.76 -26.78
N PRO A 181 -3.18 12.98 -26.22
CA PRO A 181 -4.29 13.90 -25.94
C PRO A 181 -5.20 14.16 -27.14
N ALA A 182 -4.62 14.13 -28.35
CA ALA A 182 -5.35 14.32 -29.60
C ALA A 182 -6.21 13.09 -29.99
N GLU A 183 -5.78 11.89 -29.68
CA GLU A 183 -6.52 10.66 -29.92
C GLU A 183 -7.59 10.41 -28.87
N ALA A 184 -7.30 10.73 -27.61
CA ALA A 184 -8.26 10.63 -26.51
C ALA A 184 -9.48 11.53 -26.75
N ALA A 185 -9.26 12.79 -27.15
CA ALA A 185 -10.31 13.75 -27.40
C ALA A 185 -11.29 13.34 -28.53
N LYS A 186 -10.93 12.34 -29.34
CA LYS A 186 -11.75 11.82 -30.43
C LYS A 186 -12.49 10.53 -30.08
N LEU A 187 -12.22 9.97 -28.90
CA LEU A 187 -12.81 8.71 -28.49
C LEU A 187 -14.04 8.97 -27.61
N ARG A 188 -15.18 8.44 -28.07
CA ARG A 188 -16.47 8.52 -27.38
C ARG A 188 -16.85 7.13 -26.88
N VAL A 189 -17.22 7.06 -25.62
CA VAL A 189 -17.74 5.82 -24.99
C VAL A 189 -19.18 6.04 -24.63
N SER A 190 -20.08 5.20 -25.12
CA SER A 190 -21.50 5.26 -24.80
C SER A 190 -21.99 3.94 -24.23
N PHE A 191 -22.84 4.04 -23.21
CA PHE A 191 -23.54 2.92 -22.59
C PHE A 191 -25.01 3.01 -22.98
N SER A 192 -25.55 1.92 -23.49
CA SER A 192 -26.96 1.75 -23.86
C SER A 192 -27.52 0.45 -23.27
N ASP A 193 -28.80 0.18 -23.45
CA ASP A 193 -29.42 -1.08 -22.98
C ASP A 193 -28.80 -2.34 -23.61
N GLU A 194 -28.14 -2.21 -24.77
CA GLU A 194 -27.49 -3.32 -25.47
C GLU A 194 -26.05 -3.59 -25.01
N GLY A 195 -25.37 -2.58 -24.45
CA GLY A 195 -23.98 -2.68 -24.05
C GLY A 195 -23.21 -1.36 -24.11
N MET A 196 -21.89 -1.49 -24.11
CA MET A 196 -20.96 -0.36 -24.26
C MET A 196 -20.45 -0.28 -25.69
N SER A 197 -20.47 0.89 -26.28
CA SER A 197 -19.88 1.14 -27.59
C SER A 197 -18.72 2.15 -27.49
N LEU A 198 -17.64 1.85 -28.20
CA LEU A 198 -16.47 2.69 -28.37
C LEU A 198 -16.47 3.21 -29.81
N THR A 199 -16.59 4.52 -29.97
CA THR A 199 -16.66 5.15 -31.29
C THR A 199 -15.59 6.20 -31.40
N GLN A 200 -14.88 6.25 -32.54
CA GLN A 200 -13.91 7.28 -32.85
C GLN A 200 -14.53 8.27 -33.83
N GLU A 201 -14.49 9.58 -33.55
CA GLU A 201 -15.14 10.59 -34.39
C GLU A 201 -14.65 10.56 -35.85
N ASP A 202 -13.37 10.27 -36.07
CA ASP A 202 -12.79 10.24 -37.42
C ASP A 202 -13.06 8.92 -38.18
N ASN A 203 -13.53 7.87 -37.50
CA ASN A 203 -13.71 6.55 -38.10
C ASN A 203 -14.90 5.81 -37.50
N LEU A 204 -16.09 6.17 -37.94
CA LEU A 204 -17.36 5.53 -37.53
C LEU A 204 -17.39 4.02 -37.89
N ALA A 205 -16.64 3.58 -38.89
CA ALA A 205 -16.51 2.16 -39.27
C ALA A 205 -15.69 1.33 -38.26
N ALA A 206 -14.94 1.98 -37.36
CA ALA A 206 -14.15 1.34 -36.32
C ALA A 206 -14.91 1.23 -34.97
N ALA A 207 -16.22 1.47 -34.97
CA ALA A 207 -17.03 1.32 -33.77
C ALA A 207 -16.95 -0.12 -33.25
N ARG A 208 -16.61 -0.28 -31.97
CA ARG A 208 -16.60 -1.56 -31.27
C ARG A 208 -17.69 -1.56 -30.23
N SER A 209 -18.54 -2.58 -30.24
CA SER A 209 -19.56 -2.80 -29.21
C SER A 209 -19.23 -4.02 -28.37
N TYR A 210 -19.50 -3.93 -27.08
CA TYR A 210 -19.33 -4.99 -26.11
C TYR A 210 -20.62 -5.16 -25.32
N GLY A 211 -21.17 -6.36 -25.32
CA GLY A 211 -22.35 -6.69 -24.52
C GLY A 211 -22.02 -6.76 -23.04
N TYR A 212 -23.00 -6.58 -22.17
CA TYR A 212 -22.81 -6.66 -20.72
C TYR A 212 -22.34 -8.05 -20.24
N GLY A 213 -22.56 -9.10 -21.02
CA GLY A 213 -22.03 -10.44 -20.76
C GLY A 213 -20.51 -10.55 -20.87
N ASP A 214 -19.86 -9.63 -21.60
CA ASP A 214 -18.42 -9.61 -21.77
C ASP A 214 -17.69 -8.88 -20.62
N PHE A 215 -18.46 -8.27 -19.70
CA PHE A 215 -17.90 -7.52 -18.58
C PHE A 215 -17.55 -8.43 -17.41
N GLU A 216 -16.33 -8.31 -16.91
CA GLU A 216 -15.92 -8.92 -15.66
C GLU A 216 -16.50 -8.15 -14.46
N CYS A 217 -16.33 -6.84 -14.45
CA CYS A 217 -16.84 -5.92 -13.44
C CYS A 217 -16.68 -4.46 -13.87
N VAL A 218 -17.36 -3.57 -13.14
CA VAL A 218 -17.11 -2.13 -13.19
C VAL A 218 -16.68 -1.68 -11.79
N VAL A 219 -15.55 -1.00 -11.69
CA VAL A 219 -15.04 -0.48 -10.42
C VAL A 219 -15.11 1.05 -10.45
N GLU A 220 -15.82 1.61 -9.49
CA GLU A 220 -15.92 3.06 -9.28
C GLU A 220 -14.96 3.50 -8.18
N THR A 221 -14.24 4.60 -8.42
CA THR A 221 -13.45 5.32 -7.43
C THR A 221 -13.97 6.75 -7.25
N ALA A 222 -13.25 7.60 -6.52
CA ALA A 222 -13.68 8.98 -6.32
C ALA A 222 -13.92 9.72 -7.65
N ASP A 223 -12.96 9.65 -8.60
CA ASP A 223 -12.97 10.42 -9.84
C ASP A 223 -13.04 9.57 -11.11
N LEU A 224 -12.92 8.23 -10.97
CA LEU A 224 -12.87 7.31 -12.11
C LEU A 224 -13.97 6.27 -12.06
N LEU A 225 -14.37 5.84 -13.25
CA LEU A 225 -15.12 4.63 -13.51
C LEU A 225 -14.23 3.72 -14.38
N MET A 226 -14.00 2.50 -13.94
CA MET A 226 -13.12 1.52 -14.59
C MET A 226 -13.94 0.29 -15.03
N PRO A 227 -14.53 0.28 -16.22
CA PRO A 227 -15.10 -0.92 -16.81
C PRO A 227 -13.98 -1.89 -17.22
N VAL A 228 -14.17 -3.16 -16.88
CA VAL A 228 -13.30 -4.28 -17.23
C VAL A 228 -14.11 -5.27 -18.06
N TYR A 229 -13.71 -5.46 -19.30
CA TYR A 229 -14.43 -6.28 -20.27
C TYR A 229 -13.47 -6.97 -21.23
N ALA A 230 -13.76 -8.20 -21.62
CA ALA A 230 -12.96 -8.99 -22.57
C ALA A 230 -11.43 -8.94 -22.32
N GLY A 231 -11.01 -8.88 -21.05
CA GLY A 231 -9.58 -8.73 -20.66
C GLY A 231 -9.00 -7.33 -20.85
N CYS A 232 -9.79 -6.37 -21.35
CA CYS A 232 -9.43 -4.97 -21.49
C CYS A 232 -9.88 -4.16 -20.28
N VAL A 233 -9.21 -3.02 -20.05
CA VAL A 233 -9.57 -2.04 -19.02
C VAL A 233 -9.64 -0.68 -19.69
N THR A 234 -10.74 0.04 -19.48
CA THR A 234 -10.88 1.43 -19.92
C THR A 234 -11.00 2.33 -18.68
N LEU A 235 -10.35 3.49 -18.72
CA LEU A 235 -10.42 4.48 -17.66
C LEU A 235 -11.32 5.62 -18.11
N LEU A 236 -12.45 5.80 -17.44
CA LEU A 236 -13.39 6.89 -17.71
C LEU A 236 -13.35 7.86 -16.53
N GLN A 237 -13.03 9.12 -16.79
CA GLN A 237 -13.10 10.14 -15.75
C GLN A 237 -14.56 10.59 -15.59
N LYS A 238 -15.04 10.69 -14.38
CA LYS A 238 -16.44 11.06 -14.10
C LYS A 238 -16.79 12.45 -14.64
N LYS A 239 -15.81 13.35 -14.71
CA LYS A 239 -15.98 14.70 -15.29
C LYS A 239 -16.27 14.70 -16.79
N ASP A 240 -15.95 13.59 -17.47
CA ASP A 240 -16.08 13.43 -18.92
C ASP A 240 -17.49 12.95 -19.35
N LEU A 241 -18.39 12.78 -18.40
CA LEU A 241 -19.78 12.40 -18.68
C LEU A 241 -20.52 13.58 -19.32
N LEU A 242 -20.98 13.39 -20.56
CA LEU A 242 -21.72 14.40 -21.33
C LEU A 242 -23.23 14.28 -21.18
N THR A 243 -23.73 13.04 -21.14
CA THR A 243 -25.17 12.76 -21.14
C THR A 243 -25.54 11.87 -19.97
N GLY A 244 -26.61 12.20 -19.26
CA GLY A 244 -27.07 11.51 -18.06
C GLY A 244 -26.42 12.02 -16.78
N THR A 245 -26.76 11.43 -15.65
CA THR A 245 -26.19 11.75 -14.34
C THR A 245 -25.42 10.56 -13.78
N LEU A 246 -24.41 10.82 -12.93
CA LEU A 246 -23.62 9.76 -12.31
C LEU A 246 -24.46 8.80 -11.45
N PRO A 247 -25.46 9.26 -10.64
CA PRO A 247 -26.34 8.35 -9.92
C PRO A 247 -27.13 7.42 -10.82
N GLU A 248 -27.72 7.93 -11.90
CA GLU A 248 -28.46 7.13 -12.86
C GLU A 248 -27.58 6.10 -13.58
N LEU A 249 -26.37 6.52 -13.99
CA LEU A 249 -25.39 5.61 -14.58
C LEU A 249 -24.99 4.48 -13.61
N ARG A 250 -24.82 4.81 -12.32
CA ARG A 250 -24.48 3.84 -11.28
C ARG A 250 -25.59 2.79 -11.12
N GLU A 251 -26.82 3.22 -11.00
CA GLU A 251 -27.98 2.32 -10.90
C GLU A 251 -28.11 1.45 -12.15
N PHE A 252 -27.96 2.06 -13.31
CA PHE A 252 -27.98 1.36 -14.59
C PHE A 252 -26.90 0.29 -14.68
N LEU A 253 -25.62 0.62 -14.41
CA LEU A 253 -24.52 -0.32 -14.47
C LEU A 253 -24.64 -1.42 -13.40
N ALA A 254 -25.09 -1.08 -12.20
CA ALA A 254 -25.29 -2.06 -11.13
C ALA A 254 -26.38 -3.08 -11.44
N ALA A 255 -27.36 -2.72 -12.28
CA ALA A 255 -28.39 -3.64 -12.74
C ALA A 255 -27.89 -4.63 -13.81
N HIS A 256 -26.86 -4.27 -14.60
CA HIS A 256 -26.41 -5.05 -15.75
C HIS A 256 -25.09 -5.79 -15.50
N VAL A 257 -24.19 -5.25 -14.64
CA VAL A 257 -22.85 -5.80 -14.42
C VAL A 257 -22.48 -5.81 -12.94
N LYS A 258 -21.47 -6.61 -12.58
CA LYS A 258 -20.90 -6.57 -11.22
C LYS A 258 -20.28 -5.21 -10.95
N TYR A 259 -20.88 -4.48 -10.06
CA TYR A 259 -20.47 -3.13 -9.70
C TYR A 259 -19.82 -3.08 -8.32
N ALA A 260 -18.70 -2.39 -8.19
CA ALA A 260 -18.01 -2.21 -6.92
C ALA A 260 -17.50 -0.77 -6.74
N GLU A 261 -17.79 -0.19 -5.59
CA GLU A 261 -17.30 1.13 -5.20
C GLU A 261 -16.05 0.99 -4.30
N VAL A 262 -15.05 1.82 -4.55
CA VAL A 262 -13.81 1.93 -3.75
C VAL A 262 -13.70 3.37 -3.24
N LYS A 263 -13.74 3.51 -1.93
CA LYS A 263 -13.56 4.79 -1.23
C LYS A 263 -12.10 5.17 -1.06
#